data_78e4982ea5c1c0011bd15229e9549327
#
_entry.id   78e4982ea5c1c0011bd15229e9549327
#
_cell.length_a   1.000
_cell.length_b   1.000
_cell.length_c   1.000
_cell.angle_alpha   90.00
_cell.angle_beta   90.00
_cell.angle_gamma   90.00
#
_symmetry.space_group_name_H-M   'P 1'
#
loop_
_entity.id
_entity.type
_entity.pdbx_description
1 polymer ?
#
loop_
_entity_poly.entity_id
_entity_poly.type
_entity_poly.pdbx_seq_one_letter_code
_entity_poly.pdbx_strand_id
1 'polypeptide(L)'
;EREKLWELMKELVEDTSVFDVFLYANDFHNLKAAIKQACVSNVVENRYMTAGTVDIKTIETAIKEKDFSLLPESMRACAEEAYEVQLKTQDSQLTDVIIDRAALEAIYKKGMESGKELFEGYAELKVAAANINIAVRSCKTGKGIEFLQKAFVPCGKLNVKELTEAVLMGLDAVYAYLETTAYADAISAIKESPSAFERWCDN
;
A
#
# COMPACT_ATOMS: atom_id res chain seq x y z
N GLU A 1 -20.07 11.73 4.40
CA GLU A 1 -19.87 11.47 5.85
C GLU A 1 -18.38 11.51 6.23
N ARG A 2 -17.46 10.90 5.49
CA ARG A 2 -16.01 10.94 5.76
C ARG A 2 -15.45 12.35 5.78
N GLU A 3 -15.86 13.23 4.86
CA GLU A 3 -15.41 14.63 4.81
C GLU A 3 -15.82 15.40 6.09
N LYS A 4 -17.05 15.21 6.56
CA LYS A 4 -17.53 15.82 7.81
C LYS A 4 -16.74 15.35 9.04
N LEU A 5 -16.35 14.07 9.05
CA LEU A 5 -15.51 13.54 10.12
C LEU A 5 -14.13 14.20 10.11
N TRP A 6 -13.52 14.37 8.93
CA TRP A 6 -12.24 15.06 8.81
C TRP A 6 -12.30 16.54 9.21
N GLU A 7 -13.39 17.24 8.86
CA GLU A 7 -13.62 18.62 9.31
C GLU A 7 -13.72 18.69 10.83
N LEU A 8 -14.51 17.81 11.45
CA LEU A 8 -14.63 17.74 12.90
C LEU A 8 -13.29 17.41 13.59
N MET A 9 -12.51 16.51 13.03
CA MET A 9 -11.18 16.17 13.56
C MET A 9 -10.22 17.37 13.51
N LYS A 10 -10.25 18.16 12.43
CA LYS A 10 -9.47 19.41 12.30
C LYS A 10 -9.87 20.47 13.31
N GLU A 11 -11.12 20.51 13.73
CA GLU A 11 -11.59 21.43 14.76
C GLU A 11 -11.18 21.00 16.18
N LEU A 12 -11.05 19.69 16.41
CA LEU A 12 -10.80 19.13 17.76
C LEU A 12 -9.32 18.92 18.07
N VAL A 13 -8.45 18.86 17.05
CA VAL A 13 -7.03 18.52 17.22
C VAL A 13 -6.16 19.60 16.60
N GLU A 14 -5.26 20.21 17.40
CA GLU A 14 -4.34 21.26 16.93
C GLU A 14 -3.36 20.76 15.88
N ASP A 15 -2.84 19.53 16.02
CA ASP A 15 -1.97 18.89 15.04
C ASP A 15 -2.66 17.67 14.41
N THR A 16 -3.18 17.85 13.21
CA THR A 16 -3.84 16.80 12.45
C THR A 16 -2.86 15.88 11.71
N SER A 17 -1.57 16.19 11.69
CA SER A 17 -0.55 15.41 10.95
C SER A 17 -0.41 13.97 11.48
N VAL A 18 -0.81 13.72 12.71
CA VAL A 18 -0.86 12.37 13.28
C VAL A 18 -1.80 11.44 12.51
N PHE A 19 -2.82 12.00 11.85
CA PHE A 19 -3.81 11.25 11.06
C PHE A 19 -3.39 11.03 9.60
N ASP A 20 -2.28 11.63 9.16
CA ASP A 20 -1.79 11.49 7.78
C ASP A 20 -1.56 10.03 7.38
N VAL A 21 -1.25 9.18 8.36
CA VAL A 21 -1.10 7.73 8.16
C VAL A 21 -2.31 7.08 7.46
N PHE A 22 -3.52 7.61 7.68
CA PHE A 22 -4.75 7.13 7.05
C PHE A 22 -4.94 7.66 5.62
N LEU A 23 -4.22 8.72 5.26
CA LEU A 23 -4.34 9.41 3.97
C LEU A 23 -3.26 8.99 2.96
N TYR A 24 -2.14 8.45 3.43
CA TYR A 24 -1.03 8.06 2.55
C TYR A 24 -1.43 7.09 1.44
N ALA A 25 -2.33 6.15 1.73
CA ALA A 25 -2.84 5.25 0.69
C ALA A 25 -3.47 6.01 -0.49
N ASN A 26 -4.14 7.13 -0.23
CA ASN A 26 -4.74 7.97 -1.26
C ASN A 26 -3.67 8.76 -2.05
N ASP A 27 -2.64 9.27 -1.37
CA ASP A 27 -1.55 9.99 -2.03
C ASP A 27 -0.80 9.09 -3.03
N PHE A 28 -0.45 7.88 -2.60
CA PHE A 28 0.22 6.92 -3.48
C PHE A 28 -0.72 6.37 -4.57
N HIS A 29 -2.02 6.25 -4.30
CA HIS A 29 -3.01 5.96 -5.34
C HIS A 29 -3.04 7.07 -6.40
N ASN A 30 -3.03 8.34 -5.99
CA ASN A 30 -3.00 9.49 -6.88
C ASN A 30 -1.70 9.53 -7.70
N LEU A 31 -0.56 9.23 -7.07
CA LEU A 31 0.72 9.11 -7.77
C LEU A 31 0.65 8.03 -8.87
N LYS A 32 0.12 6.86 -8.53
CA LYS A 32 -0.07 5.74 -9.48
C LYS A 32 -0.95 6.15 -10.66
N ALA A 33 -2.07 6.83 -10.39
CA ALA A 33 -2.98 7.32 -11.41
C ALA A 33 -2.29 8.34 -12.34
N ALA A 34 -1.53 9.29 -11.79
CA ALA A 34 -0.81 10.30 -12.55
C ALA A 34 0.26 9.70 -13.45
N ILE A 35 1.06 8.75 -12.95
CA ILE A 35 2.10 8.07 -13.75
C ILE A 35 1.46 7.29 -14.90
N LYS A 36 0.41 6.51 -14.64
CA LYS A 36 -0.29 5.78 -15.69
C LYS A 36 -0.88 6.70 -16.74
N GLN A 37 -1.48 7.80 -16.32
CA GLN A 37 -2.06 8.79 -17.23
C GLN A 37 -1.00 9.46 -18.12
N ALA A 38 0.16 9.79 -17.57
CA ALA A 38 1.25 10.41 -18.32
C ALA A 38 1.84 9.48 -19.42
N CYS A 39 1.70 8.17 -19.25
CA CYS A 39 2.25 7.18 -20.16
C CYS A 39 1.23 6.59 -21.17
N VAL A 40 -0.04 6.99 -21.08
CA VAL A 40 -1.13 6.52 -21.95
C VAL A 40 -1.73 7.68 -22.73
N SER A 41 -1.94 7.51 -24.03
CA SER A 41 -2.47 8.56 -24.92
C SER A 41 -3.96 8.89 -24.71
N ASN A 42 -4.69 8.06 -23.97
CA ASN A 42 -6.12 8.25 -23.73
C ASN A 42 -6.34 8.85 -22.33
N VAL A 43 -6.96 10.01 -22.27
CA VAL A 43 -7.43 10.64 -21.02
C VAL A 43 -8.51 9.76 -20.40
N VAL A 44 -8.22 9.16 -19.27
CA VAL A 44 -9.21 8.46 -18.46
C VAL A 44 -9.71 9.42 -17.37
N GLU A 45 -10.98 9.77 -17.46
CA GLU A 45 -11.59 10.70 -16.49
C GLU A 45 -11.45 10.21 -15.04
N ASN A 46 -11.09 11.16 -14.21
CA ASN A 46 -11.12 11.24 -12.74
C ASN A 46 -11.07 9.93 -11.96
N ARG A 47 -9.85 9.51 -11.61
CA ARG A 47 -9.61 8.42 -10.64
C ARG A 47 -8.82 8.88 -9.42
N TYR A 48 -8.74 10.20 -9.20
CA TYR A 48 -8.04 10.72 -8.03
C TYR A 48 -8.92 10.66 -6.78
N MET A 49 -8.31 10.29 -5.68
CA MET A 49 -8.90 10.40 -4.35
C MET A 49 -8.77 11.85 -3.87
N THR A 50 -9.88 12.46 -3.45
CA THR A 50 -9.93 13.87 -3.03
C THR A 50 -9.28 14.10 -1.67
N ALA A 51 -9.31 13.10 -0.78
CA ALA A 51 -8.69 13.17 0.53
C ALA A 51 -7.25 12.63 0.46
N GLY A 52 -6.27 13.51 0.63
CA GLY A 52 -4.84 13.19 0.66
C GLY A 52 -4.07 14.25 1.43
N THR A 53 -2.79 14.00 1.66
CA THR A 53 -1.88 14.99 2.27
C THR A 53 -1.17 15.82 1.21
N VAL A 54 -1.16 15.34 -0.03
CA VAL A 54 -0.52 15.99 -1.18
C VAL A 54 -1.58 16.47 -2.16
N ASP A 55 -1.47 17.73 -2.59
CA ASP A 55 -2.36 18.27 -3.61
C ASP A 55 -2.18 17.51 -4.94
N ILE A 56 -3.30 17.14 -5.55
CA ILE A 56 -3.33 16.39 -6.82
C ILE A 56 -2.58 17.16 -7.93
N LYS A 57 -2.71 18.49 -7.99
CA LYS A 57 -2.02 19.31 -8.98
C LYS A 57 -0.50 19.27 -8.80
N THR A 58 -0.03 19.18 -7.55
CA THR A 58 1.39 19.02 -7.26
C THR A 58 1.90 17.68 -7.81
N ILE A 59 1.15 16.60 -7.60
CA ILE A 59 1.49 15.28 -8.15
C ILE A 59 1.50 15.32 -9.68
N GLU A 60 0.46 15.88 -10.30
CA GLU A 60 0.36 15.99 -11.77
C GLU A 60 1.53 16.81 -12.35
N THR A 61 1.88 17.94 -11.70
CA THR A 61 2.99 18.79 -12.13
C THR A 61 4.32 18.06 -12.02
N ALA A 62 4.57 17.39 -10.88
CA ALA A 62 5.78 16.60 -10.67
C ALA A 62 6.01 15.54 -11.76
N ILE A 63 4.95 14.83 -12.12
CA ILE A 63 5.02 13.79 -13.15
C ILE A 63 5.18 14.40 -14.55
N LYS A 64 4.43 15.46 -14.87
CA LYS A 64 4.48 16.13 -16.18
C LYS A 64 5.86 16.75 -16.46
N GLU A 65 6.41 17.44 -15.47
CA GLU A 65 7.69 18.14 -15.57
C GLU A 65 8.88 17.22 -15.26
N LYS A 66 8.62 15.99 -14.78
CA LYS A 66 9.62 15.02 -14.31
C LYS A 66 10.48 15.60 -13.16
N ASP A 67 9.89 16.48 -12.40
CA ASP A 67 10.51 17.06 -11.20
C ASP A 67 9.94 16.42 -9.94
N PHE A 68 10.49 15.26 -9.57
CA PHE A 68 10.06 14.52 -8.40
C PHE A 68 10.44 15.20 -7.08
N SER A 69 11.27 16.26 -7.11
CA SER A 69 11.59 17.05 -5.92
C SER A 69 10.38 17.79 -5.34
N LEU A 70 9.35 18.02 -6.16
CA LEU A 70 8.08 18.62 -5.75
C LEU A 70 7.26 17.70 -4.82
N LEU A 71 7.53 16.40 -4.85
CA LEU A 71 6.84 15.42 -4.03
C LEU A 71 7.45 15.32 -2.62
N PRO A 72 6.68 14.86 -1.61
CA PRO A 72 7.22 14.48 -0.32
C PRO A 72 8.35 13.45 -0.45
N GLU A 73 9.32 13.50 0.47
CA GLU A 73 10.50 12.63 0.44
C GLU A 73 10.14 11.14 0.31
N SER A 74 9.08 10.70 1.01
CA SER A 74 8.60 9.32 0.96
C SER A 74 8.10 8.86 -0.41
N MET A 75 7.79 9.79 -1.32
CA MET A 75 7.25 9.49 -2.65
C MET A 75 8.27 9.63 -3.77
N ARG A 76 9.37 10.40 -3.57
CA ARG A 76 10.30 10.77 -4.65
C ARG A 76 10.93 9.57 -5.34
N ALA A 77 11.57 8.70 -4.58
CA ALA A 77 12.29 7.56 -5.15
C ALA A 77 11.36 6.59 -5.89
N CYS A 78 10.20 6.26 -5.30
CA CYS A 78 9.25 5.36 -5.96
C CYS A 78 8.58 6.01 -7.17
N ALA A 79 8.37 7.33 -7.17
CA ALA A 79 7.82 8.06 -8.31
C ALA A 79 8.76 8.00 -9.51
N GLU A 80 10.06 8.25 -9.29
CA GLU A 80 11.09 8.18 -10.32
C GLU A 80 11.20 6.76 -10.88
N GLU A 81 11.36 5.76 -10.01
CA GLU A 81 11.48 4.35 -10.42
C GLU A 81 10.23 3.88 -11.18
N ALA A 82 9.04 4.11 -10.64
CA ALA A 82 7.79 3.69 -11.25
C ALA A 82 7.54 4.38 -12.61
N TYR A 83 7.86 5.68 -12.71
CA TYR A 83 7.77 6.41 -13.97
C TYR A 83 8.71 5.82 -15.04
N GLU A 84 9.96 5.55 -14.69
CA GLU A 84 10.92 4.92 -15.60
C GLU A 84 10.49 3.52 -16.04
N VAL A 85 10.03 2.69 -15.11
CA VAL A 85 9.53 1.34 -15.42
C VAL A 85 8.34 1.42 -16.36
N GLN A 86 7.35 2.27 -16.05
CA GLN A 86 6.16 2.43 -16.90
C GLN A 86 6.53 2.90 -18.30
N LEU A 87 7.46 3.85 -18.41
CA LEU A 87 7.89 4.41 -19.70
C LEU A 87 8.67 3.40 -20.54
N LYS A 88 9.60 2.64 -19.91
CA LYS A 88 10.51 1.73 -20.63
C LYS A 88 9.87 0.38 -20.94
N THR A 89 9.05 -0.15 -20.05
CA THR A 89 8.54 -1.54 -20.14
C THR A 89 7.05 -1.64 -20.38
N GLN A 90 6.30 -0.57 -20.09
CA GLN A 90 4.82 -0.58 -20.07
C GLN A 90 4.25 -1.66 -19.12
N ASP A 91 5.08 -2.16 -18.19
CA ASP A 91 4.66 -3.12 -17.18
C ASP A 91 3.91 -2.41 -16.04
N SER A 92 2.60 -2.27 -16.22
CA SER A 92 1.73 -1.66 -15.22
C SER A 92 1.68 -2.43 -13.91
N GLN A 93 1.92 -3.75 -13.93
CA GLN A 93 1.95 -4.54 -12.71
C GLN A 93 3.18 -4.23 -11.87
N LEU A 94 4.35 -4.14 -12.51
CA LEU A 94 5.58 -3.78 -11.81
C LEU A 94 5.52 -2.35 -11.27
N THR A 95 4.98 -1.42 -12.07
CA THR A 95 4.71 -0.03 -11.64
C THR A 95 3.83 0.00 -10.39
N ASP A 96 2.74 -0.79 -10.36
CA ASP A 96 1.85 -0.88 -9.21
C ASP A 96 2.59 -1.41 -7.97
N VAL A 97 3.37 -2.46 -8.11
CA VAL A 97 4.12 -3.07 -7.01
C VAL A 97 5.11 -2.08 -6.38
N ILE A 98 5.83 -1.31 -7.19
CA ILE A 98 6.79 -0.30 -6.70
C ILE A 98 6.07 0.74 -5.83
N ILE A 99 4.96 1.28 -6.33
CA ILE A 99 4.22 2.34 -5.63
C ILE A 99 3.49 1.79 -4.40
N ASP A 100 2.85 0.63 -4.51
CA ASP A 100 2.12 0.02 -3.39
C ASP A 100 3.06 -0.36 -2.24
N ARG A 101 4.26 -0.86 -2.56
CA ARG A 101 5.30 -1.12 -1.56
C ARG A 101 5.70 0.16 -0.84
N ALA A 102 6.01 1.22 -1.58
CA ALA A 102 6.41 2.50 -1.00
C ALA A 102 5.29 3.11 -0.11
N ALA A 103 4.02 2.94 -0.52
CA ALA A 103 2.88 3.34 0.28
C ALA A 103 2.84 2.62 1.63
N LEU A 104 3.01 1.29 1.62
CA LEU A 104 3.01 0.47 2.83
C LEU A 104 4.21 0.80 3.74
N GLU A 105 5.39 1.02 3.17
CA GLU A 105 6.58 1.44 3.92
C GLU A 105 6.37 2.80 4.58
N ALA A 106 5.78 3.77 3.87
CA ALA A 106 5.46 5.09 4.41
C ALA A 106 4.41 5.03 5.53
N ILE A 107 3.34 4.24 5.35
CA ILE A 107 2.32 3.99 6.37
C ILE A 107 2.94 3.35 7.61
N TYR A 108 3.75 2.31 7.42
CA TYR A 108 4.40 1.60 8.52
C TYR A 108 5.31 2.52 9.32
N LYS A 109 6.19 3.25 8.62
CA LYS A 109 7.10 4.22 9.24
C LYS A 109 6.33 5.28 10.03
N LYS A 110 5.33 5.92 9.43
CA LYS A 110 4.55 6.98 10.09
C LYS A 110 3.79 6.46 11.32
N GLY A 111 3.21 5.25 11.23
CA GLY A 111 2.52 4.62 12.35
C GLY A 111 3.46 4.35 13.51
N MET A 112 4.63 3.73 13.26
CA MET A 112 5.62 3.42 14.30
C MET A 112 6.24 4.68 14.91
N GLU A 113 6.51 5.72 14.11
CA GLU A 113 7.04 7.00 14.60
C GLU A 113 6.05 7.79 15.48
N SER A 114 4.76 7.45 15.42
CA SER A 114 3.74 8.12 16.23
C SER A 114 3.87 7.86 17.73
N GLY A 115 4.45 6.70 18.12
CA GLY A 115 4.53 6.24 19.50
C GLY A 115 3.17 6.02 20.15
N LYS A 116 2.11 5.85 19.35
CA LYS A 116 0.74 5.66 19.82
C LYS A 116 0.19 4.32 19.34
N GLU A 117 -0.25 3.49 20.27
CA GLU A 117 -0.73 2.12 20.03
C GLU A 117 -1.76 2.02 18.89
N LEU A 118 -2.68 2.98 18.79
CA LEU A 118 -3.70 3.00 17.74
C LEU A 118 -3.08 3.07 16.33
N PHE A 119 -2.11 3.96 16.12
CA PHE A 119 -1.49 4.15 14.81
C PHE A 119 -0.46 3.07 14.50
N GLU A 120 0.26 2.59 15.51
CA GLU A 120 1.14 1.44 15.38
C GLU A 120 0.35 0.18 15.00
N GLY A 121 -0.77 -0.07 15.69
CA GLY A 121 -1.67 -1.20 15.40
C GLY A 121 -2.28 -1.12 14.01
N TYR A 122 -2.73 0.05 13.60
CA TYR A 122 -3.25 0.27 12.23
C TYR A 122 -2.18 0.00 11.17
N ALA A 123 -0.98 0.57 11.34
CA ALA A 123 0.11 0.41 10.37
C ALA A 123 0.57 -1.05 10.27
N GLU A 124 0.71 -1.73 11.40
CA GLU A 124 1.04 -3.16 11.46
C GLU A 124 0.00 -4.01 10.73
N LEU A 125 -1.29 -3.83 11.06
CA LEU A 125 -2.38 -4.58 10.42
C LEU A 125 -2.45 -4.29 8.91
N LYS A 126 -2.29 -3.02 8.51
CA LYS A 126 -2.35 -2.61 7.11
C LYS A 126 -1.27 -3.29 6.27
N VAL A 127 -0.03 -3.33 6.78
CA VAL A 127 1.09 -3.99 6.10
C VAL A 127 0.94 -5.51 6.11
N ALA A 128 0.58 -6.09 7.25
CA ALA A 128 0.38 -7.54 7.36
C ALA A 128 -0.75 -8.04 6.44
N ALA A 129 -1.89 -7.35 6.41
CA ALA A 129 -3.00 -7.69 5.52
C ALA A 129 -2.61 -7.61 4.04
N ALA A 130 -1.83 -6.58 3.64
CA ALA A 130 -1.30 -6.48 2.29
C ALA A 130 -0.36 -7.65 1.95
N ASN A 131 0.59 -7.98 2.84
CA ASN A 131 1.48 -9.12 2.66
C ASN A 131 0.71 -10.46 2.54
N ILE A 132 -0.30 -10.68 3.37
CA ILE A 132 -1.15 -11.88 3.30
C ILE A 132 -1.88 -11.94 1.95
N ASN A 133 -2.48 -10.83 1.50
CA ASN A 133 -3.13 -10.77 0.19
C ASN A 133 -2.16 -11.06 -0.95
N ILE A 134 -0.95 -10.47 -0.91
CA ILE A 134 0.09 -10.72 -1.90
C ILE A 134 0.48 -12.20 -1.89
N ALA A 135 0.67 -12.80 -0.72
CA ALA A 135 1.04 -14.22 -0.58
C ALA A 135 -0.01 -15.14 -1.20
N VAL A 136 -1.28 -14.96 -0.83
CA VAL A 136 -2.40 -15.78 -1.34
C VAL A 136 -2.57 -15.63 -2.86
N ARG A 137 -2.48 -14.40 -3.37
CA ARG A 137 -2.57 -14.14 -4.82
C ARG A 137 -1.38 -14.71 -5.57
N SER A 138 -0.18 -14.62 -4.99
CA SER A 138 1.05 -15.14 -5.60
C SER A 138 1.01 -16.66 -5.74
N CYS A 139 0.50 -17.39 -4.74
CA CYS A 139 0.26 -18.83 -4.86
C CYS A 139 -0.68 -19.16 -6.02
N LYS A 140 -1.77 -18.38 -6.18
CA LYS A 140 -2.77 -18.60 -7.24
C LYS A 140 -2.26 -18.25 -8.65
N THR A 141 -1.32 -17.32 -8.75
CA THR A 141 -0.80 -16.80 -10.04
C THR A 141 0.60 -17.28 -10.38
N GLY A 142 1.21 -18.11 -9.54
CA GLY A 142 2.54 -18.67 -9.77
C GLY A 142 3.67 -17.62 -9.75
N LYS A 143 3.56 -16.58 -8.90
CA LYS A 143 4.61 -15.57 -8.78
C LYS A 143 5.83 -16.14 -8.06
N GLY A 144 7.02 -15.87 -8.62
CA GLY A 144 8.29 -16.33 -8.07
C GLY A 144 8.89 -15.40 -7.03
N ILE A 145 10.05 -15.81 -6.50
CA ILE A 145 10.76 -15.13 -5.42
C ILE A 145 11.10 -13.68 -5.73
N GLU A 146 11.48 -13.35 -6.96
CA GLU A 146 11.83 -11.98 -7.36
C GLU A 146 10.67 -11.00 -7.22
N PHE A 147 9.45 -11.47 -7.55
CA PHE A 147 8.23 -10.68 -7.36
C PHE A 147 7.96 -10.48 -5.87
N LEU A 148 8.03 -11.54 -5.08
CA LEU A 148 7.76 -11.49 -3.63
C LEU A 148 8.73 -10.54 -2.90
N GLN A 149 10.01 -10.58 -3.26
CA GLN A 149 11.03 -9.68 -2.71
C GLN A 149 10.75 -8.20 -3.01
N LYS A 150 10.13 -7.92 -4.16
CA LYS A 150 9.74 -6.55 -4.53
C LYS A 150 8.42 -6.12 -3.90
N ALA A 151 7.51 -7.05 -3.63
CA ALA A 151 6.17 -6.75 -3.20
C ALA A 151 5.97 -6.73 -1.68
N PHE A 152 6.67 -7.60 -0.95
CA PHE A 152 6.52 -7.70 0.50
C PHE A 152 7.19 -6.55 1.24
N VAL A 153 6.55 -6.11 2.32
CA VAL A 153 7.06 -5.07 3.24
C VAL A 153 7.27 -5.66 4.63
N PRO A 154 8.45 -5.49 5.25
CA PRO A 154 8.67 -5.95 6.63
C PRO A 154 7.69 -5.31 7.61
N CYS A 155 7.19 -6.10 8.56
CA CYS A 155 6.37 -5.66 9.68
C CYS A 155 6.66 -6.50 10.93
N GLY A 156 6.15 -6.09 12.10
CA GLY A 156 6.58 -6.65 13.37
C GLY A 156 6.04 -8.04 13.67
N LYS A 157 4.79 -8.33 13.27
CA LYS A 157 4.08 -9.57 13.64
C LYS A 157 4.07 -10.63 12.55
N LEU A 158 4.74 -10.39 11.42
CA LEU A 158 4.77 -11.30 10.28
C LEU A 158 6.19 -11.36 9.69
N ASN A 159 6.80 -12.54 9.72
CA ASN A 159 8.13 -12.75 9.17
C ASN A 159 8.04 -12.91 7.65
N VAL A 160 8.45 -11.88 6.91
CA VAL A 160 8.40 -11.84 5.45
C VAL A 160 9.23 -12.96 4.80
N LYS A 161 10.35 -13.36 5.41
CA LYS A 161 11.19 -14.45 4.88
C LYS A 161 10.47 -15.79 4.96
N GLU A 162 9.91 -16.12 6.11
CA GLU A 162 9.14 -17.35 6.30
C GLU A 162 7.88 -17.36 5.43
N LEU A 163 7.20 -16.21 5.31
CA LEU A 163 6.05 -16.07 4.40
C LEU A 163 6.46 -16.30 2.94
N THR A 164 7.64 -15.81 2.51
CA THR A 164 8.16 -16.05 1.16
C THR A 164 8.40 -17.54 0.93
N GLU A 165 9.04 -18.22 1.88
CA GLU A 165 9.27 -19.67 1.82
C GLU A 165 7.94 -20.44 1.73
N ALA A 166 6.95 -20.06 2.55
CA ALA A 166 5.63 -20.67 2.53
C ALA A 166 4.91 -20.46 1.17
N VAL A 167 5.01 -19.27 0.56
CA VAL A 167 4.42 -19.02 -0.77
C VAL A 167 5.03 -19.92 -1.83
N LEU A 168 6.35 -20.13 -1.79
CA LEU A 168 7.04 -21.00 -2.75
C LEU A 168 6.68 -22.49 -2.58
N MET A 169 6.24 -22.89 -1.38
CA MET A 169 5.72 -24.23 -1.09
C MET A 169 4.24 -24.40 -1.44
N GLY A 170 3.50 -23.30 -1.57
CA GLY A 170 2.09 -23.30 -1.98
C GLY A 170 1.12 -22.82 -0.91
N LEU A 171 -0.15 -22.75 -1.27
CA LEU A 171 -1.19 -22.12 -0.47
C LEU A 171 -1.40 -22.78 0.91
N ASP A 172 -1.34 -24.11 0.98
CA ASP A 172 -1.47 -24.84 2.25
C ASP A 172 -0.33 -24.52 3.22
N ALA A 173 0.89 -24.33 2.71
CA ALA A 173 2.03 -23.89 3.51
C ALA A 173 1.86 -22.46 4.02
N VAL A 174 1.25 -21.56 3.23
CA VAL A 174 0.89 -20.21 3.68
C VAL A 174 -0.11 -20.28 4.83
N TYR A 175 -1.14 -21.12 4.76
CA TYR A 175 -2.08 -21.29 5.86
C TYR A 175 -1.40 -21.85 7.11
N ALA A 176 -0.59 -22.90 6.97
CA ALA A 176 0.16 -23.47 8.08
C ALA A 176 1.09 -22.45 8.75
N TYR A 177 1.75 -21.59 7.96
CA TYR A 177 2.55 -20.50 8.49
C TYR A 177 1.68 -19.49 9.26
N LEU A 178 0.55 -19.04 8.69
CA LEU A 178 -0.34 -18.08 9.34
C LEU A 178 -0.92 -18.60 10.65
N GLU A 179 -1.17 -19.92 10.80
CA GLU A 179 -1.60 -20.55 12.05
C GLU A 179 -0.62 -20.32 13.21
N THR A 180 0.66 -20.08 12.92
CA THR A 180 1.70 -19.82 13.92
C THR A 180 1.86 -18.33 14.26
N THR A 181 1.12 -17.44 13.59
CA THR A 181 1.23 -15.99 13.73
C THR A 181 0.04 -15.39 14.50
N ALA A 182 0.10 -14.09 14.75
CA ALA A 182 -1.01 -13.33 15.31
C ALA A 182 -2.25 -13.25 14.38
N TYR A 183 -2.16 -13.78 13.16
CA TYR A 183 -3.20 -13.71 12.11
C TYR A 183 -3.85 -15.07 11.84
N ALA A 184 -3.76 -16.00 12.78
CA ALA A 184 -4.35 -17.35 12.65
C ALA A 184 -5.88 -17.31 12.43
N ASP A 185 -6.56 -16.39 13.07
CA ASP A 185 -8.02 -16.21 12.97
C ASP A 185 -8.47 -15.65 11.61
N ALA A 186 -7.58 -14.99 10.86
CA ALA A 186 -7.85 -14.53 9.50
C ALA A 186 -8.05 -15.65 8.49
N ILE A 187 -7.52 -16.86 8.75
CA ILE A 187 -7.49 -17.96 7.78
C ILE A 187 -8.88 -18.36 7.31
N SER A 188 -9.86 -18.38 8.20
CA SER A 188 -11.24 -18.71 7.83
C SER A 188 -11.81 -17.70 6.82
N ALA A 189 -11.57 -16.41 7.06
CA ALA A 189 -12.00 -15.35 6.17
C ALA A 189 -11.26 -15.38 4.82
N ILE A 190 -9.94 -15.66 4.83
CA ILE A 190 -9.13 -15.80 3.61
C ILE A 190 -9.63 -16.96 2.73
N LYS A 191 -10.02 -18.10 3.35
CA LYS A 191 -10.56 -19.27 2.65
C LYS A 191 -11.95 -19.02 2.10
N GLU A 192 -12.76 -18.21 2.76
CA GLU A 192 -14.13 -17.89 2.33
C GLU A 192 -14.11 -17.04 1.06
N SER A 193 -13.53 -15.85 1.11
CA SER A 193 -13.43 -14.95 -0.05
C SER A 193 -12.51 -13.74 0.23
N PRO A 194 -12.03 -13.05 -0.83
CA PRO A 194 -11.33 -11.77 -0.67
C PRO A 194 -12.14 -10.74 0.14
N SER A 195 -13.44 -10.62 -0.13
CA SER A 195 -14.32 -9.68 0.59
C SER A 195 -14.54 -10.07 2.05
N ALA A 196 -14.49 -11.37 2.38
CA ALA A 196 -14.54 -11.82 3.77
C ALA A 196 -13.26 -11.41 4.51
N PHE A 197 -12.10 -11.54 3.86
CA PHE A 197 -10.84 -11.10 4.44
C PHE A 197 -10.76 -9.57 4.60
N GLU A 198 -11.28 -8.80 3.63
CA GLU A 198 -11.41 -7.34 3.79
C GLU A 198 -12.25 -6.97 5.00
N ARG A 199 -13.43 -7.59 5.18
CA ARG A 199 -14.26 -7.37 6.37
C ARG A 199 -13.56 -7.77 7.68
N TRP A 200 -12.75 -8.82 7.66
CA TRP A 200 -11.95 -9.22 8.83
C TRP A 200 -10.90 -8.14 9.16
N CYS A 201 -10.29 -7.50 8.17
CA CYS A 201 -9.33 -6.41 8.38
C CYS A 201 -9.97 -5.11 8.94
N ASP A 202 -11.28 -4.94 8.73
CA ASP A 202 -12.03 -3.74 9.16
C ASP A 202 -12.58 -3.88 10.60
N ASN A 203 -12.54 -5.07 11.19
CA ASN A 203 -13.03 -5.36 12.55
C ASN A 203 -11.90 -5.46 13.56
#